data_ee12331febca05c76f726a10d96d173c
#
_entry.id   ee12331febca05c76f726a10d96d173c
#
_cell.length_a   1.000
_cell.length_b   1.000
_cell.length_c   1.000
_cell.angle_alpha   90.00
_cell.angle_beta   90.00
_cell.angle_gamma   90.00
#
_symmetry.space_group_name_H-M   'P 1'
#
loop_
_entity.id
_entity.type
_entity.pdbx_description
1 polymer ?
#
loop_
_entity_poly.entity_id
_entity_poly.type
_entity_poly.pdbx_seq_one_letter_code
_entity_poly.pdbx_strand_id
1 'polypeptide(L)'
;LPLTELQVAYYAIEKNFGDKFVDSFKEIMEALRMANFNLNDASKLLHVHKNTLIYRLDKIRETLNVDPLGNNNDREFVNGFYYYLKRKEQIYQV
;
A
#
# COMPACT_ATOMS: atom_id res chain seq x y z
N LEU A 1 8.88 15.67 -5.12
CA LEU A 1 10.18 14.99 -5.22
C LEU A 1 10.44 14.56 -6.64
N PRO A 2 11.69 14.62 -7.11
CA PRO A 2 12.07 14.02 -8.38
C PRO A 2 11.76 12.51 -8.37
N LEU A 3 11.43 11.98 -9.55
CA LEU A 3 11.04 10.58 -9.69
C LEU A 3 12.11 9.61 -9.14
N THR A 4 13.39 9.94 -9.35
CA THR A 4 14.51 9.12 -8.87
C THR A 4 14.57 9.08 -7.34
N GLU A 5 14.27 10.18 -6.65
CA GLU A 5 14.24 10.22 -5.20
C GLU A 5 13.08 9.38 -4.65
N LEU A 6 11.92 9.43 -5.30
CA LEU A 6 10.78 8.57 -4.93
C LEU A 6 11.11 7.10 -5.12
N GLN A 7 11.75 6.74 -6.22
CA GLN A 7 12.15 5.35 -6.47
C GLN A 7 13.13 4.85 -5.42
N VAL A 8 14.08 5.67 -5.01
CA VAL A 8 15.02 5.32 -3.94
C VAL A 8 14.29 5.12 -2.62
N ALA A 9 13.33 6.00 -2.30
CA ALA A 9 12.54 5.87 -1.08
C ALA A 9 11.72 4.56 -1.09
N TYR A 10 11.07 4.25 -2.20
CA TYR A 10 10.27 3.03 -2.33
C TYR A 10 11.15 1.77 -2.22
N TYR A 11 12.31 1.78 -2.85
CA TYR A 11 13.26 0.68 -2.74
C TYR A 11 13.70 0.47 -1.29
N ALA A 12 13.99 1.56 -0.56
CA ALA A 12 14.38 1.48 0.84
C ALA A 12 13.27 0.88 1.71
N ILE A 13 12.01 1.26 1.47
CA ILE A 13 10.87 0.69 2.18
C ILE A 13 10.78 -0.81 1.92
N GLU A 14 10.87 -1.20 0.66
CA GLU A 14 10.79 -2.61 0.27
C GLU A 14 11.86 -3.45 0.96
N LYS A 15 13.08 -2.95 1.00
CA LYS A 15 14.21 -3.67 1.60
C LYS A 15 14.15 -3.69 3.13
N ASN A 16 13.73 -2.60 3.75
CA ASN A 16 13.74 -2.49 5.21
C ASN A 16 12.60 -3.26 5.88
N PHE A 17 11.44 -3.37 5.24
CA PHE A 17 10.27 -3.98 5.85
C PHE A 17 9.96 -5.39 5.35
N GLY A 18 10.57 -5.81 4.24
CA GLY A 18 10.54 -7.19 3.76
C GLY A 18 9.26 -7.61 3.03
N ASP A 19 9.29 -8.83 2.52
CA ASP A 19 8.27 -9.35 1.59
C ASP A 19 6.89 -9.49 2.23
N LYS A 20 6.83 -9.90 3.47
CA LYS A 20 5.55 -10.09 4.17
C LYS A 20 4.77 -8.78 4.28
N PHE A 21 5.46 -7.71 4.66
CA PHE A 21 4.86 -6.38 4.73
C PHE A 21 4.43 -5.91 3.34
N VAL A 22 5.31 -6.06 2.36
CA VAL A 22 5.07 -5.62 0.98
C VAL A 22 3.86 -6.34 0.38
N ASP A 23 3.75 -7.64 0.55
CA ASP A 23 2.64 -8.42 0.03
C ASP A 23 1.32 -8.02 0.68
N SER A 24 1.32 -7.83 2.00
CA SER A 24 0.14 -7.36 2.73
C SER A 24 -0.28 -5.96 2.27
N PHE A 25 0.68 -5.05 2.10
CA PHE A 25 0.44 -3.71 1.60
C PHE A 25 -0.22 -3.73 0.22
N LYS A 26 0.33 -4.51 -0.71
CA LYS A 26 -0.22 -4.62 -2.08
C LYS A 26 -1.66 -5.13 -2.05
N GLU A 27 -1.91 -6.18 -1.29
CA GLU A 27 -3.24 -6.79 -1.19
C GLU A 27 -4.27 -5.80 -0.66
N ILE A 28 -3.92 -5.08 0.41
CA ILE A 28 -4.81 -4.10 1.03
C ILE A 28 -5.07 -2.94 0.08
N MET A 29 -4.03 -2.40 -0.55
CA MET A 29 -4.18 -1.28 -1.47
C MET A 29 -5.03 -1.67 -2.69
N GLU A 30 -4.85 -2.87 -3.21
CA GLU A 30 -5.66 -3.34 -4.34
C GLU A 30 -7.14 -3.41 -3.96
N ALA A 31 -7.47 -3.96 -2.80
CA ALA A 31 -8.85 -4.02 -2.33
C ALA A 31 -9.45 -2.63 -2.09
N LEU A 32 -8.68 -1.72 -1.48
CA LEU A 32 -9.13 -0.35 -1.26
C LEU A 32 -9.43 0.37 -2.58
N ARG A 33 -8.56 0.21 -3.56
CA ARG A 33 -8.75 0.84 -4.87
C ARG A 33 -9.99 0.30 -5.58
N MET A 34 -10.17 -1.01 -5.57
CA MET A 34 -11.36 -1.65 -6.16
C MET A 34 -12.65 -1.22 -5.47
N ALA A 35 -12.57 -0.94 -4.18
CA ALA A 35 -13.72 -0.52 -3.36
C ALA A 35 -13.88 1.00 -3.29
N ASN A 36 -13.13 1.78 -4.06
CA ASN A 36 -13.11 3.25 -3.97
C ASN A 36 -12.86 3.74 -2.54
N PHE A 37 -11.98 3.05 -1.82
CA PHE A 37 -11.60 3.35 -0.44
C PHE A 37 -12.73 3.25 0.57
N ASN A 38 -13.80 2.53 0.23
CA ASN A 38 -14.84 2.16 1.18
C ASN A 38 -14.37 0.97 2.01
N LEU A 39 -14.27 1.15 3.32
CA LEU A 39 -13.70 0.13 4.20
C LEU A 39 -14.55 -1.13 4.27
N ASN A 40 -15.88 -1.00 4.29
CA ASN A 40 -16.77 -2.16 4.33
C ASN A 40 -16.60 -3.02 3.07
N ASP A 41 -16.61 -2.38 1.92
CA ASP A 41 -16.46 -3.07 0.63
C ASP A 41 -15.08 -3.71 0.51
N ALA A 42 -14.04 -2.99 0.89
CA ALA A 42 -12.67 -3.51 0.86
C ALA A 42 -12.51 -4.73 1.77
N SER A 43 -13.09 -4.70 2.98
CA SER A 43 -13.03 -5.83 3.90
C SER A 43 -13.72 -7.06 3.33
N LYS A 44 -14.83 -6.88 2.62
CA LYS A 44 -15.52 -7.99 1.93
C LYS A 44 -14.64 -8.59 0.84
N LEU A 45 -13.97 -7.75 0.04
CA LEU A 45 -13.06 -8.23 -1.00
C LEU A 45 -11.89 -9.02 -0.41
N LEU A 46 -11.42 -8.63 0.76
CA LEU A 46 -10.32 -9.30 1.46
C LEU A 46 -10.77 -10.50 2.29
N HIS A 47 -12.09 -10.73 2.41
CA HIS A 47 -12.67 -11.78 3.25
C HIS A 47 -12.24 -11.68 4.71
N VAL A 48 -12.15 -10.45 5.23
CA VAL A 48 -11.81 -10.18 6.63
C VAL A 48 -12.85 -9.26 7.26
N HIS A 49 -12.92 -9.25 8.58
CA HIS A 49 -13.77 -8.31 9.30
C HIS A 49 -13.21 -6.90 9.14
N LYS A 50 -14.10 -5.90 9.12
CA LYS A 50 -13.72 -4.49 9.00
C LYS A 50 -12.68 -4.08 10.04
N ASN A 51 -12.82 -4.54 11.28
CA ASN A 51 -11.86 -4.21 12.34
C ASN A 51 -10.46 -4.77 12.05
N THR A 52 -10.38 -5.94 11.41
CA THR A 52 -9.11 -6.51 10.98
C THR A 52 -8.45 -5.64 9.92
N LEU A 53 -9.25 -5.13 8.97
CA LEU A 53 -8.73 -4.21 7.96
C LEU A 53 -8.23 -2.92 8.60
N ILE A 54 -8.98 -2.35 9.53
CA ILE A 54 -8.57 -1.14 10.26
C ILE A 54 -7.25 -1.37 11.00
N TYR A 55 -7.11 -2.51 11.66
CA TYR A 55 -5.87 -2.88 12.35
C TYR A 55 -4.69 -2.93 11.38
N ARG A 56 -4.87 -3.56 10.23
CA ARG A 56 -3.81 -3.65 9.20
C ARG A 56 -3.45 -2.29 8.62
N LEU A 57 -4.44 -1.41 8.43
CA LEU A 57 -4.20 -0.04 7.97
C LEU A 57 -3.43 0.77 9.01
N ASP A 58 -3.74 0.58 10.29
CA ASP A 58 -2.99 1.23 11.36
C ASP A 58 -1.54 0.77 11.36
N LYS A 59 -1.28 -0.50 11.09
CA LYS A 59 0.09 -1.02 10.97
C LYS A 59 0.84 -0.38 9.80
N ILE A 60 0.18 -0.20 8.67
CA ILE A 60 0.78 0.49 7.52
C ILE A 60 1.11 1.94 7.89
N ARG A 61 0.17 2.64 8.53
CA ARG A 61 0.36 4.02 8.96
C ARG A 61 1.53 4.15 9.93
N GLU A 62 1.62 3.27 10.91
CA GLU A 62 2.71 3.26 11.88
C GLU A 62 4.06 2.98 11.22
N THR A 63 4.09 2.02 10.30
CA THR A 63 5.32 1.58 9.63
C THR A 63 5.84 2.63 8.67
N LEU A 64 4.98 3.19 7.83
CA LEU A 64 5.37 4.15 6.80
C LEU A 64 5.30 5.61 7.25
N ASN A 65 4.67 5.87 8.39
CA ASN A 65 4.42 7.22 8.89
C ASN A 65 3.60 8.07 7.90
N VAL A 66 2.75 7.41 7.10
CA VAL A 66 1.78 8.05 6.21
C VAL A 66 0.45 7.33 6.36
N ASP A 67 -0.64 8.05 6.15
CA ASP A 67 -1.99 7.50 6.29
C ASP A 67 -2.60 7.23 4.92
N PRO A 68 -2.83 5.94 4.55
CA PRO A 68 -3.45 5.61 3.26
C PRO A 68 -4.84 6.25 3.07
N LEU A 69 -5.53 6.57 4.16
CA LEU A 69 -6.85 7.20 4.15
C LEU A 69 -6.79 8.70 4.50
N GLY A 70 -5.60 9.24 4.64
CA GLY A 70 -5.39 10.61 5.12
C GLY A 70 -5.46 11.66 4.02
N ASN A 71 -4.57 12.65 4.12
CA ASN A 71 -4.52 13.77 3.19
C ASN A 71 -4.00 13.35 1.81
N ASN A 72 -4.10 14.27 0.85
CA ASN A 72 -3.70 14.00 -0.54
C ASN A 72 -2.23 13.62 -0.68
N ASN A 73 -1.34 14.26 0.08
CA ASN A 73 0.10 13.96 0.01
C ASN A 73 0.38 12.53 0.46
N ASP A 74 -0.23 12.09 1.55
CA ASP A 74 -0.09 10.73 2.05
C ASP A 74 -0.64 9.72 1.05
N ARG A 75 -1.80 10.01 0.47
CA ARG A 75 -2.43 9.15 -0.53
C ARG A 75 -1.58 9.05 -1.79
N GLU A 76 -1.01 10.15 -2.26
CA GLU A 76 -0.11 10.13 -3.40
C GLU A 76 1.11 9.27 -3.13
N PHE A 77 1.68 9.36 -1.93
CA PHE A 77 2.83 8.55 -1.56
C PHE A 77 2.50 7.06 -1.58
N VAL A 78 1.42 6.65 -0.92
CA VAL A 78 1.06 5.23 -0.85
C VAL A 78 0.62 4.69 -2.21
N ASN A 79 -0.09 5.48 -3.01
CA ASN A 79 -0.45 5.08 -4.37
C ASN A 79 0.80 4.94 -5.25
N GLY A 80 1.74 5.85 -5.12
CA GLY A 80 3.02 5.77 -5.85
C GLY A 80 3.80 4.52 -5.49
N PHE A 81 3.86 4.18 -4.21
CA PHE A 81 4.51 2.97 -3.76
C PHE A 81 3.81 1.72 -4.30
N TYR A 82 2.48 1.70 -4.27
CA TYR A 82 1.70 0.61 -4.84
C TYR A 82 2.02 0.40 -6.32
N TYR A 83 2.02 1.46 -7.12
CA TYR A 83 2.35 1.38 -8.54
C TYR A 83 3.79 0.95 -8.79
N TYR A 84 4.71 1.41 -7.96
CA TYR A 84 6.11 0.96 -8.03
C TYR A 84 6.19 -0.56 -7.87
N LEU A 85 5.51 -1.11 -6.89
CA LEU A 85 5.49 -2.56 -6.65
C LEU A 85 4.84 -3.31 -7.78
N LYS A 86 3.73 -2.82 -8.32
CA LYS A 86 3.02 -3.46 -9.44
C LYS A 86 3.85 -3.43 -10.71
N ARG A 87 4.51 -2.34 -11.00
CA ARG A 87 5.39 -2.22 -12.17
C ARG A 87 6.56 -3.20 -12.08
N LYS A 88 7.14 -3.35 -10.91
CA LYS A 88 8.22 -4.29 -10.67
C LYS A 88 7.77 -5.72 -10.93
N GLU A 89 6.59 -6.10 -10.46
CA GLU A 89 5.97 -7.39 -10.76
C GLU A 89 5.89 -7.64 -12.26
N GLN A 90 5.36 -6.66 -13.00
CA GLN A 90 5.17 -6.77 -14.45
C GLN A 90 6.50 -6.97 -15.18
N ILE A 91 7.55 -6.29 -14.75
CA ILE A 91 8.88 -6.41 -15.36
C ILE A 91 9.44 -7.82 -15.19
N TYR A 92 9.19 -8.47 -14.07
CA TYR A 92 9.75 -9.79 -13.75
C TYR A 92 8.84 -10.97 -14.12
N GLN A 93 7.68 -10.72 -14.71
CA GLN A 93 6.73 -11.76 -15.13
C GLN A 93 6.87 -12.19 -16.58
N VAL A 94 7.93 -11.86 -17.23
CA VAL A 94 8.12 -12.22 -18.64
C VAL A 94 8.63 -13.63 -18.77
#